data_53b955c6c4de4cd16a348972b92175cf
#
_entry.id   53b955c6c4de4cd16a348972b92175cf
#
_cell.length_a   1.000
_cell.length_b   1.000
_cell.length_c   1.000
_cell.angle_alpha   90.00
_cell.angle_beta   90.00
_cell.angle_gamma   90.00
#
_symmetry.space_group_name_H-M   'P 1'
#
loop_
_entity.id
_entity.type
_entity.pdbx_description
1 polymer ?
#
loop_
_entity_poly.entity_id
_entity_poly.type
_entity_poly.pdbx_seq_one_letter_code
_entity_poly.pdbx_strand_id
1 'polypeptide(L)'
;MYFGVQMYGVSEEWKQDPEGFLKKIYEAGYRQIEPCLGFRVDARDYGFWIPEDLEQAMPLLAKYHIEVHAVYIFLDEYHYERELAILTELAQKYHISWFVVKSPARLTKDVLDETAARYRELAEELEKAGAGLLIHNEKEDICIRVNGKTAYEYLLEACGEKVGAEVDAGWMYCGGVDPEEFLWAHADRVKAVHYKDMKITGQEAPLGKGMVDLKACFQFARANGALQIVDMDAATLEDTCRAGKMLSGWTGDRDNTDSILCTMDVETGEETVLHEFPGIIEAPNWLNDGNTLLYNADGKIYRYEIDKDHVEQVDTGFCVQCNNDHVPSPDNQLLAVSCMPPELTDGTY
;
A
#
# COMPACT_ATOMS: atom_id res chain seq x y z
N MET A 1 -7.77 -7.72 6.03
CA MET A 1 -7.16 -6.38 5.86
C MET A 1 -7.03 -6.14 4.37
N TYR A 2 -7.43 -4.99 3.85
CA TYR A 2 -7.57 -4.78 2.40
C TYR A 2 -6.72 -3.60 1.97
N PHE A 3 -6.13 -3.71 0.77
CA PHE A 3 -5.38 -2.62 0.15
C PHE A 3 -6.26 -1.84 -0.79
N GLY A 4 -5.98 -0.56 -0.92
CA GLY A 4 -6.59 0.36 -1.86
C GLY A 4 -5.64 0.81 -2.97
N VAL A 5 -6.23 1.31 -4.04
CA VAL A 5 -5.53 1.99 -5.13
C VAL A 5 -6.02 3.42 -5.21
N GLN A 6 -5.10 4.36 -5.15
CA GLN A 6 -5.37 5.75 -5.47
C GLN A 6 -5.54 5.89 -6.99
N MET A 7 -6.65 6.50 -7.43
CA MET A 7 -7.12 6.41 -8.81
C MET A 7 -6.48 7.41 -9.76
N TYR A 8 -5.67 8.36 -9.27
CA TYR A 8 -5.07 9.39 -10.12
C TYR A 8 -4.13 8.78 -11.16
N GLY A 9 -3.15 8.00 -10.73
CA GLY A 9 -2.14 7.40 -11.59
C GLY A 9 -2.65 6.35 -12.59
N VAL A 10 -3.85 5.79 -12.34
CA VAL A 10 -4.50 4.75 -13.17
C VAL A 10 -5.81 5.23 -13.80
N SER A 11 -6.03 6.55 -13.83
CA SER A 11 -7.28 7.14 -14.31
C SER A 11 -7.56 6.85 -15.78
N GLU A 12 -6.54 6.75 -16.60
CA GLU A 12 -6.71 6.47 -18.03
C GLU A 12 -7.08 5.01 -18.30
N GLU A 13 -6.49 4.06 -17.56
CA GLU A 13 -6.84 2.64 -17.64
C GLU A 13 -8.29 2.42 -17.18
N TRP A 14 -8.69 3.09 -16.10
CA TRP A 14 -10.08 3.08 -15.65
C TRP A 14 -11.04 3.58 -16.74
N LYS A 15 -10.76 4.71 -17.37
CA LYS A 15 -11.63 5.29 -18.42
C LYS A 15 -11.76 4.38 -19.65
N GLN A 16 -10.69 3.65 -20.00
CA GLN A 16 -10.67 2.78 -21.18
C GLN A 16 -11.46 1.49 -20.97
N ASP A 17 -11.30 0.83 -19.82
CA ASP A 17 -11.96 -0.45 -19.51
C ASP A 17 -12.18 -0.61 -18.00
N PRO A 18 -13.25 -0.02 -17.45
CA PRO A 18 -13.54 -0.10 -16.01
C PRO A 18 -13.69 -1.53 -15.50
N GLU A 19 -14.35 -2.41 -16.24
CA GLU A 19 -14.53 -3.81 -15.81
C GLU A 19 -13.22 -4.59 -15.82
N GLY A 20 -12.42 -4.47 -16.88
CA GLY A 20 -11.12 -5.12 -16.97
C GLY A 20 -10.15 -4.58 -15.92
N PHE A 21 -10.20 -3.27 -15.63
CA PHE A 21 -9.44 -2.65 -14.55
C PHE A 21 -9.79 -3.28 -13.19
N LEU A 22 -11.08 -3.31 -12.82
CA LEU A 22 -11.52 -3.85 -11.52
C LEU A 22 -11.18 -5.32 -11.35
N LYS A 23 -11.32 -6.11 -12.42
CA LYS A 23 -10.94 -7.51 -12.40
C LYS A 23 -9.43 -7.67 -12.08
N LYS A 24 -8.57 -6.90 -12.74
CA LYS A 24 -7.12 -6.97 -12.54
C LYS A 24 -6.70 -6.55 -11.13
N ILE A 25 -7.24 -5.43 -10.61
CA ILE A 25 -6.90 -4.98 -9.26
C ILE A 25 -7.45 -5.94 -8.20
N TYR A 26 -8.64 -6.52 -8.40
CA TYR A 26 -9.18 -7.53 -7.51
C TYR A 26 -8.30 -8.78 -7.46
N GLU A 27 -7.85 -9.30 -8.63
CA GLU A 27 -6.92 -10.43 -8.75
C GLU A 27 -5.54 -10.11 -8.14
N ALA A 28 -5.15 -8.83 -8.12
CA ALA A 28 -3.92 -8.37 -7.48
C ALA A 28 -4.04 -8.17 -5.95
N GLY A 29 -5.22 -8.43 -5.35
CA GLY A 29 -5.43 -8.36 -3.90
C GLY A 29 -6.07 -7.07 -3.40
N TYR A 30 -6.36 -6.10 -4.25
CA TYR A 30 -7.04 -4.88 -3.86
C TYR A 30 -8.54 -5.11 -3.57
N ARG A 31 -9.07 -4.40 -2.59
CA ARG A 31 -10.50 -4.44 -2.22
C ARG A 31 -11.10 -3.06 -2.03
N GLN A 32 -10.33 -2.02 -2.28
CA GLN A 32 -10.81 -0.65 -2.22
C GLN A 32 -10.10 0.22 -3.26
N ILE A 33 -10.72 1.32 -3.59
CA ILE A 33 -10.11 2.41 -4.37
C ILE A 33 -10.28 3.72 -3.62
N GLU A 34 -9.40 4.67 -3.93
CA GLU A 34 -9.52 6.06 -3.50
C GLU A 34 -9.57 6.96 -4.73
N PRO A 35 -10.76 7.40 -5.13
CA PRO A 35 -10.92 8.33 -6.24
C PRO A 35 -10.51 9.76 -5.84
N CYS A 36 -9.95 10.50 -6.79
CA CYS A 36 -9.80 11.94 -6.71
C CYS A 36 -11.06 12.63 -7.23
N LEU A 37 -11.72 13.41 -6.40
CA LEU A 37 -12.99 14.05 -6.70
C LEU A 37 -12.83 15.56 -6.84
N GLY A 38 -13.21 16.08 -7.99
CA GLY A 38 -13.47 17.50 -8.23
C GLY A 38 -14.95 17.77 -8.40
N PHE A 39 -15.38 19.03 -8.27
CA PHE A 39 -16.79 19.40 -8.31
C PHE A 39 -17.20 20.12 -9.59
N ARG A 40 -16.27 20.32 -10.50
CA ARG A 40 -16.45 20.94 -11.80
C ARG A 40 -16.27 19.91 -12.91
N VAL A 41 -17.02 20.04 -13.99
CA VAL A 41 -16.96 19.09 -15.11
C VAL A 41 -15.58 19.00 -15.74
N ASP A 42 -14.82 20.10 -15.75
CA ASP A 42 -13.45 20.16 -16.26
C ASP A 42 -12.43 19.43 -15.35
N ALA A 43 -12.81 19.00 -14.15
CA ALA A 43 -11.96 18.13 -13.31
C ALA A 43 -11.59 16.83 -14.02
N ARG A 44 -12.46 16.31 -14.90
CA ARG A 44 -12.19 15.12 -15.71
C ARG A 44 -10.99 15.26 -16.66
N ASP A 45 -10.68 16.48 -17.09
CA ASP A 45 -9.52 16.75 -17.95
C ASP A 45 -8.19 16.55 -17.22
N TYR A 46 -8.23 16.55 -15.90
CA TYR A 46 -7.08 16.33 -15.00
C TYR A 46 -7.04 14.91 -14.40
N GLY A 47 -7.87 13.99 -14.87
CA GLY A 47 -7.93 12.62 -14.36
C GLY A 47 -8.81 12.45 -13.12
N PHE A 48 -9.47 13.51 -12.64
CA PHE A 48 -10.35 13.45 -11.48
C PHE A 48 -11.77 13.00 -11.87
N TRP A 49 -12.45 12.42 -10.91
CA TRP A 49 -13.87 12.14 -11.02
C TRP A 49 -14.68 13.36 -10.61
N ILE A 50 -15.94 13.40 -11.03
CA ILE A 50 -16.94 14.27 -10.45
C ILE A 50 -17.96 13.42 -9.67
N PRO A 51 -18.84 13.99 -8.84
CA PRO A 51 -19.81 13.22 -8.05
C PRO A 51 -20.62 12.22 -8.87
N GLU A 52 -21.03 12.58 -10.05
CA GLU A 52 -21.79 11.72 -10.97
C GLU A 52 -20.97 10.51 -11.47
N ASP A 53 -19.66 10.65 -11.63
CA ASP A 53 -18.77 9.54 -12.02
C ASP A 53 -18.66 8.52 -10.89
N LEU A 54 -18.51 8.99 -9.66
CA LEU A 54 -18.50 8.14 -8.48
C LEU A 54 -19.84 7.38 -8.35
N GLU A 55 -20.95 8.07 -8.47
CA GLU A 55 -22.28 7.44 -8.41
C GLU A 55 -22.48 6.38 -9.49
N GLN A 56 -22.01 6.63 -10.71
CA GLN A 56 -22.06 5.67 -11.82
C GLN A 56 -21.14 4.47 -11.61
N ALA A 57 -20.01 4.65 -10.94
CA ALA A 57 -19.05 3.59 -10.64
C ALA A 57 -19.53 2.64 -9.53
N MET A 58 -20.27 3.12 -8.54
CA MET A 58 -20.65 2.36 -7.34
C MET A 58 -21.30 0.99 -7.62
N PRO A 59 -22.26 0.84 -8.57
CA PRO A 59 -22.83 -0.48 -8.88
C PRO A 59 -21.78 -1.46 -9.45
N LEU A 60 -20.82 -0.96 -10.22
CA LEU A 60 -19.75 -1.77 -10.80
C LEU A 60 -18.72 -2.16 -9.73
N LEU A 61 -18.36 -1.24 -8.85
CA LEU A 61 -17.48 -1.50 -7.70
C LEU A 61 -18.08 -2.58 -6.79
N ALA A 62 -19.38 -2.49 -6.49
CA ALA A 62 -20.08 -3.50 -5.68
C ALA A 62 -20.07 -4.88 -6.36
N LYS A 63 -20.23 -4.96 -7.69
CA LYS A 63 -20.17 -6.22 -8.46
C LYS A 63 -18.82 -6.93 -8.29
N TYR A 64 -17.73 -6.16 -8.17
CA TYR A 64 -16.37 -6.67 -8.00
C TYR A 64 -15.92 -6.69 -6.53
N HIS A 65 -16.79 -6.43 -5.56
CA HIS A 65 -16.46 -6.35 -4.13
C HIS A 65 -15.31 -5.37 -3.83
N ILE A 66 -15.31 -4.24 -4.53
CA ILE A 66 -14.39 -3.13 -4.31
C ILE A 66 -15.15 -2.02 -3.58
N GLU A 67 -14.57 -1.48 -2.53
CA GLU A 67 -15.17 -0.47 -1.66
C GLU A 67 -14.50 0.89 -1.84
N VAL A 68 -15.16 1.96 -1.37
CA VAL A 68 -14.61 3.32 -1.32
C VAL A 68 -14.69 3.80 0.12
N HIS A 69 -13.58 3.74 0.85
CA HIS A 69 -13.51 4.19 2.23
C HIS A 69 -12.96 5.61 2.36
N ALA A 70 -12.11 6.03 1.43
CA ALA A 70 -11.54 7.36 1.37
C ALA A 70 -11.74 7.96 -0.02
N VAL A 71 -11.89 9.28 -0.07
CA VAL A 71 -12.04 10.07 -1.31
C VAL A 71 -11.18 11.33 -1.17
N TYR A 72 -10.23 11.49 -2.07
CA TYR A 72 -9.40 12.69 -2.16
C TYR A 72 -10.19 13.80 -2.84
N ILE A 73 -10.32 14.98 -2.22
CA ILE A 73 -11.21 16.04 -2.69
C ILE A 73 -10.48 17.35 -2.99
N PHE A 74 -10.94 18.03 -4.04
CA PHE A 74 -10.46 19.34 -4.45
C PHE A 74 -11.58 20.36 -4.32
N LEU A 75 -11.66 21.02 -3.17
CA LEU A 75 -12.69 22.02 -2.85
C LEU A 75 -12.47 23.33 -3.61
N ASP A 76 -13.55 23.91 -4.10
CA ASP A 76 -13.56 25.28 -4.63
C ASP A 76 -14.02 26.26 -3.54
N GLU A 77 -13.21 27.25 -3.22
CA GLU A 77 -13.53 28.25 -2.21
C GLU A 77 -14.82 29.03 -2.46
N TYR A 78 -15.22 29.17 -3.73
CA TYR A 78 -16.41 29.93 -4.13
C TYR A 78 -17.71 29.10 -4.06
N HIS A 79 -17.64 27.78 -3.91
CA HIS A 79 -18.80 26.88 -3.95
C HIS A 79 -18.88 25.96 -2.74
N TYR A 80 -18.21 26.30 -1.66
CA TYR A 80 -18.02 25.47 -0.47
C TYR A 80 -19.31 24.85 0.09
N GLU A 81 -20.38 25.65 0.29
CA GLU A 81 -21.64 25.15 0.85
C GLU A 81 -22.30 24.06 -0.04
N ARG A 82 -22.24 24.25 -1.36
CA ARG A 82 -22.74 23.26 -2.32
C ARG A 82 -21.91 22.00 -2.27
N GLU A 83 -20.61 22.12 -2.25
CA GLU A 83 -19.69 20.99 -2.23
C GLU A 83 -19.82 20.20 -0.94
N LEU A 84 -19.92 20.87 0.20
CA LEU A 84 -20.19 20.25 1.49
C LEU A 84 -21.50 19.44 1.48
N ALA A 85 -22.58 19.99 0.91
CA ALA A 85 -23.84 19.26 0.81
C ALA A 85 -23.69 17.96 -0.02
N ILE A 86 -22.94 18.01 -1.12
CA ILE A 86 -22.62 16.82 -1.94
C ILE A 86 -21.80 15.81 -1.14
N LEU A 87 -20.74 16.24 -0.45
CA LEU A 87 -19.91 15.35 0.37
C LEU A 87 -20.72 14.66 1.47
N THR A 88 -21.61 15.40 2.13
CA THR A 88 -22.49 14.88 3.17
C THR A 88 -23.45 13.81 2.60
N GLU A 89 -24.01 14.05 1.42
CA GLU A 89 -24.88 13.08 0.73
C GLU A 89 -24.11 11.82 0.34
N LEU A 90 -22.91 11.97 -0.25
CA LEU A 90 -22.05 10.86 -0.64
C LEU A 90 -21.62 10.01 0.59
N ALA A 91 -21.25 10.67 1.70
CA ALA A 91 -20.89 10.00 2.92
C ALA A 91 -22.03 9.10 3.44
N GLN A 92 -23.24 9.65 3.53
CA GLN A 92 -24.42 8.93 4.01
C GLN A 92 -24.87 7.82 3.07
N LYS A 93 -24.86 8.08 1.77
CA LYS A 93 -25.36 7.15 0.75
C LYS A 93 -24.44 5.95 0.54
N TYR A 94 -23.13 6.17 0.57
CA TYR A 94 -22.12 5.17 0.22
C TYR A 94 -21.23 4.75 1.39
N HIS A 95 -21.48 5.27 2.59
CA HIS A 95 -20.72 4.95 3.81
C HIS A 95 -19.22 5.27 3.67
N ILE A 96 -18.90 6.39 2.97
CA ILE A 96 -17.53 6.87 2.86
C ILE A 96 -17.06 7.33 4.24
N SER A 97 -15.96 6.75 4.72
CA SER A 97 -15.45 7.03 6.06
C SER A 97 -14.61 8.29 6.13
N TRP A 98 -13.88 8.61 5.04
CA TRP A 98 -12.92 9.69 5.04
C TRP A 98 -12.97 10.51 3.77
N PHE A 99 -12.90 11.83 3.94
CA PHE A 99 -12.54 12.73 2.86
C PHE A 99 -11.15 13.28 3.11
N VAL A 100 -10.35 13.39 2.05
CA VAL A 100 -8.94 13.74 2.14
C VAL A 100 -8.71 15.07 1.43
N VAL A 101 -8.05 15.99 2.11
CA VAL A 101 -7.64 17.29 1.57
C VAL A 101 -6.12 17.42 1.66
N LYS A 102 -5.53 18.30 0.86
CA LYS A 102 -4.11 18.62 0.94
C LYS A 102 -3.85 19.93 1.67
N SER A 103 -2.59 20.17 1.98
CA SER A 103 -2.11 21.46 2.46
C SER A 103 -2.36 22.58 1.43
N PRO A 104 -2.53 23.84 1.86
CA PRO A 104 -2.72 24.95 0.94
C PRO A 104 -1.44 25.26 0.14
N ALA A 105 -1.59 25.87 -1.03
CA ALA A 105 -0.45 26.19 -1.90
C ALA A 105 0.57 27.16 -1.27
N ARG A 106 0.16 27.95 -0.28
CA ARG A 106 1.04 28.85 0.48
C ARG A 106 1.18 28.34 1.90
N LEU A 107 2.40 28.04 2.30
CA LEU A 107 2.73 27.41 3.59
C LEU A 107 3.27 28.46 4.60
N THR A 108 2.60 29.63 4.67
CA THR A 108 2.88 30.62 5.70
C THR A 108 1.98 30.40 6.90
N LYS A 109 2.45 30.81 8.08
CA LYS A 109 1.69 30.64 9.33
C LYS A 109 0.25 31.13 9.22
N ASP A 110 0.04 32.33 8.72
CA ASP A 110 -1.30 32.93 8.66
C ASP A 110 -2.24 32.15 7.75
N VAL A 111 -1.74 31.70 6.57
CA VAL A 111 -2.52 30.86 5.65
C VAL A 111 -2.82 29.48 6.26
N LEU A 112 -1.87 28.89 6.97
CA LEU A 112 -2.09 27.62 7.66
C LEU A 112 -3.12 27.74 8.78
N ASP A 113 -3.10 28.84 9.55
CA ASP A 113 -4.09 29.10 10.60
C ASP A 113 -5.50 29.28 10.03
N GLU A 114 -5.64 30.02 8.91
CA GLU A 114 -6.91 30.17 8.19
C GLU A 114 -7.40 28.84 7.63
N THR A 115 -6.50 28.07 7.01
CA THR A 115 -6.81 26.72 6.49
C THR A 115 -7.24 25.79 7.60
N ALA A 116 -6.55 25.79 8.73
CA ALA A 116 -6.89 24.97 9.88
C ALA A 116 -8.28 25.30 10.44
N ALA A 117 -8.67 26.58 10.47
CA ALA A 117 -10.02 26.97 10.88
C ALA A 117 -11.09 26.37 9.95
N ARG A 118 -10.88 26.48 8.64
CA ARG A 118 -11.79 25.90 7.62
C ARG A 118 -11.87 24.39 7.69
N TYR A 119 -10.74 23.70 7.90
CA TYR A 119 -10.70 22.24 8.00
C TYR A 119 -11.37 21.73 9.28
N ARG A 120 -11.30 22.46 10.39
CA ARG A 120 -12.08 22.14 11.58
C ARG A 120 -13.59 22.22 11.33
N GLU A 121 -14.05 23.31 10.68
CA GLU A 121 -15.46 23.47 10.33
C GLU A 121 -15.92 22.34 9.39
N LEU A 122 -15.13 22.02 8.37
CA LEU A 122 -15.43 20.92 7.44
C LEU A 122 -15.50 19.57 8.18
N ALA A 123 -14.55 19.29 9.06
CA ALA A 123 -14.55 18.05 9.83
C ALA A 123 -15.78 17.94 10.75
N GLU A 124 -16.21 19.04 11.37
CA GLU A 124 -17.43 19.06 12.20
C GLU A 124 -18.71 18.77 11.40
N GLU A 125 -18.79 19.26 10.17
CA GLU A 125 -19.94 18.99 9.31
C GLU A 125 -19.93 17.56 8.77
N LEU A 126 -18.76 17.05 8.38
CA LEU A 126 -18.60 15.66 7.93
C LEU A 126 -18.88 14.64 9.04
N GLU A 127 -18.47 14.94 10.28
CA GLU A 127 -18.76 14.11 11.46
C GLU A 127 -20.27 13.88 11.65
N LYS A 128 -21.11 14.88 11.38
CA LYS A 128 -22.58 14.75 11.43
C LYS A 128 -23.13 13.79 10.37
N ALA A 129 -22.39 13.61 9.28
CA ALA A 129 -22.72 12.67 8.22
C ALA A 129 -22.11 11.28 8.42
N GLY A 130 -21.34 11.08 9.49
CA GLY A 130 -20.67 9.82 9.81
C GLY A 130 -19.33 9.64 9.11
N ALA A 131 -18.74 10.71 8.57
CA ALA A 131 -17.43 10.71 7.92
C ALA A 131 -16.43 11.60 8.67
N GLY A 132 -15.15 11.47 8.39
CA GLY A 132 -14.10 12.33 8.93
C GLY A 132 -13.30 13.01 7.82
N LEU A 133 -12.37 13.88 8.25
CA LEU A 133 -11.47 14.61 7.39
C LEU A 133 -10.02 14.19 7.67
N LEU A 134 -9.26 13.93 6.60
CA LEU A 134 -7.83 13.69 6.65
C LEU A 134 -7.08 14.79 5.89
N ILE A 135 -5.86 15.06 6.30
CA ILE A 135 -4.91 15.90 5.54
C ILE A 135 -3.84 14.97 4.97
N HIS A 136 -3.65 15.04 3.66
CA HIS A 136 -2.56 14.38 2.95
C HIS A 136 -1.34 15.30 2.89
N ASN A 137 -0.15 14.75 3.10
CA ASN A 137 1.10 15.48 2.97
C ASN A 137 1.64 15.44 1.56
N GLU A 138 2.17 16.58 1.13
CA GLU A 138 3.00 16.73 -0.05
C GLU A 138 4.46 16.96 0.36
N LYS A 139 5.39 16.83 -0.56
CA LYS A 139 6.82 17.08 -0.29
C LYS A 139 7.08 18.48 0.26
N GLU A 140 6.41 19.49 -0.30
CA GLU A 140 6.65 20.90 0.03
C GLU A 140 6.33 21.21 1.48
N ASP A 141 5.23 20.68 2.02
CA ASP A 141 4.82 20.94 3.40
C ASP A 141 5.63 20.14 4.43
N ILE A 142 6.34 19.10 3.99
CA ILE A 142 7.36 18.45 4.80
C ILE A 142 8.69 19.23 4.79
N CYS A 143 9.08 19.82 3.65
CA CYS A 143 10.32 20.61 3.56
C CYS A 143 10.24 21.94 4.29
N ILE A 144 9.08 22.60 4.29
CA ILE A 144 8.92 23.95 4.87
C ILE A 144 8.69 23.85 6.37
N ARG A 145 9.34 24.76 7.12
CA ARG A 145 9.22 24.83 8.58
C ARG A 145 8.44 26.06 9.02
N VAL A 146 7.47 25.82 9.90
CA VAL A 146 6.67 26.85 10.57
C VAL A 146 6.77 26.62 12.08
N ASN A 147 7.25 27.60 12.83
CA ASN A 147 7.48 27.50 14.28
C ASN A 147 8.32 26.26 14.70
N GLY A 148 9.30 25.85 13.87
CA GLY A 148 10.19 24.74 14.17
C GLY A 148 9.68 23.35 13.78
N LYS A 149 8.41 23.23 13.36
CA LYS A 149 7.78 22.01 12.85
C LYS A 149 7.69 22.03 11.33
N THR A 150 7.44 20.88 10.68
CA THR A 150 7.03 20.89 9.29
C THR A 150 5.73 21.68 9.13
N ALA A 151 5.48 22.27 7.97
CA ALA A 151 4.20 22.94 7.72
C ALA A 151 3.03 21.97 7.86
N TYR A 152 3.23 20.72 7.50
CA TYR A 152 2.26 19.62 7.68
C TYR A 152 1.93 19.38 9.16
N GLU A 153 2.95 19.14 10.01
CA GLU A 153 2.73 18.98 11.46
C GLU A 153 2.05 20.18 12.07
N TYR A 154 2.48 21.38 11.65
CA TYR A 154 1.87 22.63 12.13
C TYR A 154 0.38 22.67 11.79
N LEU A 155 0.01 22.40 10.53
CA LEU A 155 -1.37 22.40 10.07
C LEU A 155 -2.20 21.33 10.79
N LEU A 156 -1.67 20.11 10.90
CA LEU A 156 -2.33 19.00 11.57
C LEU A 156 -2.65 19.30 13.04
N GLU A 157 -1.70 19.90 13.76
CA GLU A 157 -1.91 20.33 15.15
C GLU A 157 -2.92 21.48 15.25
N ALA A 158 -2.79 22.49 14.36
CA ALA A 158 -3.71 23.64 14.34
C ALA A 158 -5.16 23.21 14.03
N CYS A 159 -5.36 22.13 13.29
CA CYS A 159 -6.68 21.55 13.02
C CYS A 159 -7.31 20.88 14.25
N GLY A 160 -6.54 20.52 15.28
CA GLY A 160 -7.05 19.80 16.46
C GLY A 160 -7.35 18.33 16.20
N GLU A 161 -7.90 17.63 17.18
CA GLU A 161 -8.02 16.17 17.19
C GLU A 161 -9.04 15.58 16.18
N LYS A 162 -9.99 16.39 15.70
CA LYS A 162 -11.04 15.93 14.76
C LYS A 162 -10.54 15.71 13.34
N VAL A 163 -9.41 16.26 12.97
CA VAL A 163 -8.81 16.11 11.64
C VAL A 163 -7.67 15.11 11.73
N GLY A 164 -7.75 14.02 10.98
CA GLY A 164 -6.72 13.00 10.94
C GLY A 164 -5.65 13.25 9.87
N ALA A 165 -4.73 12.30 9.75
CA ALA A 165 -3.65 12.31 8.78
C ALA A 165 -3.80 11.14 7.81
N GLU A 166 -3.64 11.42 6.53
CA GLU A 166 -3.26 10.48 5.50
C GLU A 166 -1.80 10.73 5.16
N VAL A 167 -0.95 9.77 5.46
CA VAL A 167 0.51 9.95 5.35
C VAL A 167 1.02 9.29 4.09
N ASP A 168 1.53 10.09 3.16
CA ASP A 168 2.29 9.62 2.00
C ASP A 168 3.75 9.41 2.40
N ALA A 169 4.17 8.14 2.45
CA ALA A 169 5.50 7.75 2.86
C ALA A 169 6.60 8.23 1.90
N GLY A 170 6.30 8.28 0.59
CA GLY A 170 7.24 8.75 -0.41
C GLY A 170 7.52 10.24 -0.31
N TRP A 171 6.49 11.05 -0.12
CA TRP A 171 6.64 12.50 0.07
C TRP A 171 7.29 12.83 1.41
N MET A 172 7.01 12.06 2.49
CA MET A 172 7.76 12.18 3.76
C MET A 172 9.25 11.97 3.52
N TYR A 173 9.63 10.85 2.88
CA TYR A 173 11.01 10.54 2.56
C TYR A 173 11.67 11.65 1.73
N CYS A 174 11.02 12.14 0.67
CA CYS A 174 11.52 13.22 -0.17
C CYS A 174 11.65 14.55 0.58
N GLY A 175 10.82 14.79 1.57
CA GLY A 175 10.88 15.96 2.48
C GLY A 175 11.97 15.85 3.55
N GLY A 176 12.65 14.71 3.64
CA GLY A 176 13.73 14.46 4.60
C GLY A 176 13.25 14.10 6.01
N VAL A 177 12.03 13.58 6.12
CA VAL A 177 11.46 13.02 7.36
C VAL A 177 11.36 11.51 7.20
N ASP A 178 11.76 10.76 8.23
CA ASP A 178 11.59 9.31 8.25
C ASP A 178 10.11 8.96 8.38
N PRO A 179 9.52 8.23 7.41
CA PRO A 179 8.10 7.91 7.45
C PRO A 179 7.71 7.06 8.66
N GLU A 180 8.55 6.08 9.06
CA GLU A 180 8.27 5.21 10.20
C GLU A 180 8.25 6.01 11.51
N GLU A 181 9.26 6.85 11.75
CA GLU A 181 9.32 7.70 12.93
C GLU A 181 8.10 8.63 13.02
N PHE A 182 7.72 9.24 11.88
CA PHE A 182 6.56 10.12 11.82
C PHE A 182 5.26 9.37 12.13
N LEU A 183 5.05 8.21 11.52
CA LEU A 183 3.86 7.38 11.69
C LEU A 183 3.66 7.00 13.17
N TRP A 184 4.71 6.52 13.83
CA TRP A 184 4.64 6.14 15.24
C TRP A 184 4.47 7.34 16.18
N ALA A 185 5.08 8.48 15.86
CA ALA A 185 4.94 9.70 16.66
C ALA A 185 3.50 10.29 16.61
N HIS A 186 2.76 10.02 15.54
CA HIS A 186 1.41 10.56 15.30
C HIS A 186 0.34 9.45 15.17
N ALA A 187 0.57 8.29 15.81
CA ALA A 187 -0.25 7.10 15.63
C ALA A 187 -1.75 7.32 15.94
N ASP A 188 -2.07 8.18 16.87
CA ASP A 188 -3.44 8.57 17.23
C ASP A 188 -4.17 9.33 16.12
N ARG A 189 -3.40 10.05 15.27
CA ARG A 189 -3.91 10.91 14.20
C ARG A 189 -3.92 10.23 12.84
N VAL A 190 -3.00 9.31 12.57
CA VAL A 190 -2.89 8.63 11.28
C VAL A 190 -4.03 7.64 11.09
N LYS A 191 -4.80 7.83 10.01
CA LYS A 191 -5.95 6.99 9.63
C LYS A 191 -5.75 6.31 8.28
N ALA A 192 -4.84 6.82 7.46
CA ALA A 192 -4.48 6.25 6.17
C ALA A 192 -2.99 6.40 5.91
N VAL A 193 -2.42 5.45 5.16
CA VAL A 193 -1.03 5.48 4.69
C VAL A 193 -1.03 5.26 3.19
N HIS A 194 -0.45 6.21 2.46
CA HIS A 194 -0.13 6.07 1.05
C HIS A 194 1.24 5.41 0.88
N TYR A 195 1.24 4.29 0.20
CA TYR A 195 2.46 3.61 -0.22
C TYR A 195 2.93 4.19 -1.54
N LYS A 196 3.88 5.07 -1.47
CA LYS A 196 4.60 5.66 -2.58
C LYS A 196 6.09 5.39 -2.37
N ASP A 197 6.78 4.88 -3.39
CA ASP A 197 8.20 4.59 -3.31
C ASP A 197 9.01 5.56 -4.16
N MET A 198 10.16 5.95 -3.64
CA MET A 198 10.97 7.03 -4.22
C MET A 198 12.42 6.60 -4.37
N LYS A 199 13.01 6.95 -5.51
CA LYS A 199 14.46 6.81 -5.71
C LYS A 199 15.20 7.86 -4.88
N ILE A 200 16.48 7.62 -4.62
CA ILE A 200 17.35 8.60 -3.96
C ILE A 200 17.40 9.96 -4.68
N THR A 201 17.08 9.97 -5.97
CA THR A 201 16.99 11.20 -6.79
C THR A 201 15.72 12.02 -6.55
N GLY A 202 14.77 11.51 -5.74
CA GLY A 202 13.46 12.12 -5.54
C GLY A 202 12.47 11.87 -6.67
N GLN A 203 12.77 10.97 -7.58
CA GLN A 203 11.83 10.49 -8.60
C GLN A 203 11.05 9.29 -8.05
N GLU A 204 9.79 9.18 -8.44
CA GLU A 204 8.98 8.01 -8.12
C GLU A 204 9.60 6.72 -8.66
N ALA A 205 9.47 5.66 -7.90
CA ALA A 205 9.85 4.31 -8.29
C ALA A 205 8.63 3.39 -8.19
N PRO A 206 8.54 2.33 -9.00
CA PRO A 206 7.59 1.26 -8.73
C PRO A 206 7.78 0.72 -7.30
N LEU A 207 6.71 0.39 -6.60
CA LEU A 207 6.77 -0.07 -5.21
C LEU A 207 7.76 -1.22 -5.03
N GLY A 208 8.59 -1.12 -3.98
CA GLY A 208 9.65 -2.07 -3.67
C GLY A 208 10.92 -1.92 -4.51
N LYS A 209 11.02 -0.87 -5.36
CA LYS A 209 12.19 -0.57 -6.18
C LYS A 209 12.87 0.75 -5.82
N GLY A 210 12.36 1.44 -4.81
CA GLY A 210 12.90 2.71 -4.30
C GLY A 210 13.63 2.54 -2.97
N MET A 211 13.60 3.59 -2.18
CA MET A 211 14.39 3.74 -0.95
C MET A 211 13.52 3.85 0.31
N VAL A 212 12.19 3.92 0.16
CA VAL A 212 11.26 4.05 1.30
C VAL A 212 11.12 2.71 1.99
N ASP A 213 11.23 2.68 3.31
CA ASP A 213 10.92 1.46 4.08
C ASP A 213 9.40 1.25 4.17
N LEU A 214 8.84 0.79 3.05
CA LEU A 214 7.41 0.50 2.93
C LEU A 214 6.97 -0.62 3.86
N LYS A 215 7.89 -1.53 4.25
CA LYS A 215 7.55 -2.63 5.15
C LYS A 215 7.34 -2.13 6.58
N ALA A 216 8.13 -1.18 7.03
CA ALA A 216 7.91 -0.50 8.31
C ALA A 216 6.57 0.27 8.33
N CYS A 217 6.26 1.00 7.25
CA CYS A 217 4.96 1.65 7.08
C CYS A 217 3.79 0.66 7.10
N PHE A 218 3.96 -0.50 6.45
CA PHE A 218 2.96 -1.57 6.47
C PHE A 218 2.74 -2.14 7.87
N GLN A 219 3.81 -2.38 8.64
CA GLN A 219 3.71 -2.87 10.01
C GLN A 219 2.96 -1.87 10.90
N PHE A 220 3.26 -0.58 10.76
CA PHE A 220 2.52 0.47 11.45
C PHE A 220 1.03 0.45 11.11
N ALA A 221 0.70 0.50 9.81
CA ALA A 221 -0.70 0.55 9.36
C ALA A 221 -1.49 -0.67 9.83
N ARG A 222 -0.86 -1.85 9.82
CA ARG A 222 -1.45 -3.09 10.34
C ARG A 222 -1.70 -3.02 11.85
N ALA A 223 -0.74 -2.52 12.62
CA ALA A 223 -0.85 -2.42 14.08
C ALA A 223 -1.93 -1.42 14.52
N ASN A 224 -2.14 -0.35 13.77
CA ASN A 224 -3.04 0.75 14.11
C ASN A 224 -4.38 0.74 13.36
N GLY A 225 -4.59 -0.22 12.46
CA GLY A 225 -5.84 -0.33 11.68
C GLY A 225 -6.04 0.81 10.67
N ALA A 226 -4.94 1.45 10.22
CA ALA A 226 -5.00 2.50 9.22
C ALA A 226 -5.34 1.92 7.83
N LEU A 227 -6.03 2.71 6.99
CA LEU A 227 -6.23 2.39 5.59
C LEU A 227 -4.87 2.31 4.88
N GLN A 228 -4.77 1.42 3.92
CA GLN A 228 -3.54 1.14 3.19
C GLN A 228 -3.80 1.32 1.71
N ILE A 229 -3.21 2.33 1.12
CA ILE A 229 -3.51 2.76 -0.25
C ILE A 229 -2.21 2.87 -1.04
N VAL A 230 -2.15 2.19 -2.17
CA VAL A 230 -1.05 2.31 -3.12
C VAL A 230 -1.27 3.57 -3.93
N ASP A 231 -0.33 4.48 -3.87
CA ASP A 231 -0.34 5.72 -4.63
C ASP A 231 0.92 5.81 -5.51
N MET A 232 0.71 5.72 -6.82
CA MET A 232 1.76 5.79 -7.83
C MET A 232 1.27 6.66 -8.99
N ASP A 233 1.80 7.88 -9.08
CA ASP A 233 1.37 8.88 -10.08
C ASP A 233 1.85 8.56 -11.50
N ALA A 234 2.99 7.90 -11.63
CA ALA A 234 3.66 7.63 -12.91
C ALA A 234 3.71 6.14 -13.29
N ALA A 235 3.00 5.27 -12.55
CA ALA A 235 3.03 3.84 -12.76
C ALA A 235 1.98 3.38 -13.79
N THR A 236 2.21 2.18 -14.32
CA THR A 236 1.24 1.47 -15.14
C THR A 236 0.30 0.63 -14.28
N LEU A 237 -0.83 0.20 -14.84
CA LEU A 237 -1.71 -0.78 -14.19
C LEU A 237 -0.96 -2.09 -13.85
N GLU A 238 0.03 -2.49 -14.64
CA GLU A 238 0.87 -3.65 -14.35
C GLU A 238 1.71 -3.43 -13.09
N ASP A 239 2.34 -2.26 -12.94
CA ASP A 239 3.06 -1.89 -11.72
C ASP A 239 2.14 -1.86 -10.50
N THR A 240 0.94 -1.33 -10.66
CA THR A 240 -0.10 -1.33 -9.61
C THR A 240 -0.49 -2.75 -9.21
N CYS A 241 -0.73 -3.64 -10.17
CA CYS A 241 -1.03 -5.04 -9.88
C CYS A 241 0.13 -5.77 -9.18
N ARG A 242 1.38 -5.49 -9.58
CA ARG A 242 2.56 -6.03 -8.92
C ARG A 242 2.67 -5.54 -7.46
N ALA A 243 2.40 -4.26 -7.22
CA ALA A 243 2.39 -3.69 -5.88
C ALA A 243 1.36 -4.38 -4.97
N GLY A 244 0.14 -4.62 -5.46
CA GLY A 244 -0.91 -5.32 -4.73
C GLY A 244 -0.51 -6.74 -4.35
N LYS A 245 0.08 -7.49 -5.28
CA LYS A 245 0.61 -8.84 -5.01
C LYS A 245 1.74 -8.81 -3.97
N MET A 246 2.65 -7.84 -4.04
CA MET A 246 3.71 -7.68 -3.05
C MET A 246 3.15 -7.42 -1.65
N LEU A 247 2.20 -6.49 -1.52
CA LEU A 247 1.58 -6.16 -0.23
C LEU A 247 0.77 -7.34 0.32
N SER A 248 0.05 -8.07 -0.54
CA SER A 248 -0.66 -9.30 -0.17
C SER A 248 0.30 -10.35 0.41
N GLY A 249 1.49 -10.47 -0.15
CA GLY A 249 2.55 -11.32 0.40
C GLY A 249 2.99 -10.94 1.82
N TRP A 250 2.91 -9.66 2.18
CA TRP A 250 3.28 -9.20 3.53
C TRP A 250 2.19 -9.46 4.58
N THR A 251 0.95 -9.69 4.19
CA THR A 251 -0.13 -10.00 5.15
C THR A 251 0.04 -11.34 5.82
N GLY A 252 0.84 -12.23 5.24
CA GLY A 252 0.91 -13.63 5.66
C GLY A 252 -0.37 -14.41 5.37
N ASP A 253 -1.32 -13.83 4.64
CA ASP A 253 -2.43 -14.55 4.05
C ASP A 253 -1.89 -15.41 2.91
N ARG A 254 -1.57 -16.66 3.24
CA ARG A 254 -0.91 -17.64 2.35
C ARG A 254 -1.76 -18.05 1.16
N ASP A 255 -3.06 -17.68 1.16
CA ASP A 255 -4.02 -18.16 0.17
C ASP A 255 -3.94 -17.48 -1.21
N ASN A 256 -3.07 -16.45 -1.40
CA ASN A 256 -2.96 -15.68 -2.65
C ASN A 256 -1.53 -15.30 -3.06
N THR A 257 -0.51 -15.93 -2.51
CA THR A 257 0.88 -15.64 -2.88
C THR A 257 1.43 -16.79 -3.70
N ASP A 258 1.51 -16.61 -5.01
CA ASP A 258 2.30 -17.49 -5.86
C ASP A 258 3.76 -17.08 -5.77
N SER A 259 4.66 -18.04 -5.63
CA SER A 259 6.10 -17.80 -5.71
C SER A 259 6.63 -18.21 -7.07
N ILE A 260 7.49 -17.41 -7.64
CA ILE A 260 8.19 -17.73 -8.90
C ILE A 260 9.63 -18.08 -8.56
N LEU A 261 10.01 -19.32 -8.84
CA LEU A 261 11.40 -19.75 -8.75
C LEU A 261 12.09 -19.42 -10.07
N CYS A 262 13.14 -18.60 -9.99
CA CYS A 262 13.95 -18.24 -11.16
C CYS A 262 15.43 -18.36 -10.85
N THR A 263 16.22 -18.53 -11.91
CA THR A 263 17.66 -18.37 -11.89
C THR A 263 18.04 -17.08 -12.61
N MET A 264 19.15 -16.49 -12.22
CA MET A 264 19.71 -15.30 -12.88
C MET A 264 21.16 -15.61 -13.24
N ASP A 265 21.52 -15.36 -14.49
CA ASP A 265 22.92 -15.34 -14.91
C ASP A 265 23.63 -14.14 -14.29
N VAL A 266 24.66 -14.38 -13.50
CA VAL A 266 25.35 -13.32 -12.74
C VAL A 266 26.20 -12.39 -13.59
N GLU A 267 26.56 -12.80 -14.82
CA GLU A 267 27.36 -11.98 -15.73
C GLU A 267 26.45 -11.11 -16.63
N THR A 268 25.35 -11.67 -17.11
CA THR A 268 24.46 -10.99 -18.05
C THR A 268 23.26 -10.33 -17.37
N GLY A 269 22.86 -10.80 -16.16
CA GLY A 269 21.65 -10.39 -15.48
C GLY A 269 20.36 -10.98 -16.10
N GLU A 270 20.49 -11.94 -17.01
CA GLU A 270 19.35 -12.61 -17.63
C GLU A 270 18.64 -13.53 -16.63
N GLU A 271 17.33 -13.36 -16.48
CA GLU A 271 16.49 -14.17 -15.59
C GLU A 271 15.79 -15.27 -16.39
N THR A 272 15.77 -16.48 -15.83
CA THR A 272 15.03 -17.63 -16.37
C THR A 272 14.05 -18.14 -15.32
N VAL A 273 12.76 -18.10 -15.61
CA VAL A 273 11.71 -18.69 -14.75
C VAL A 273 11.79 -20.20 -14.87
N LEU A 274 11.92 -20.86 -13.72
CA LEU A 274 11.99 -22.33 -13.63
C LEU A 274 10.63 -22.95 -13.31
N HIS A 275 9.92 -22.38 -12.31
CA HIS A 275 8.64 -22.91 -11.86
C HIS A 275 7.83 -21.84 -11.11
N GLU A 276 6.49 -21.97 -11.18
CA GLU A 276 5.55 -21.16 -10.39
C GLU A 276 4.89 -22.05 -9.33
N PHE A 277 4.99 -21.66 -8.05
CA PHE A 277 4.43 -22.41 -6.93
C PHE A 277 3.22 -21.69 -6.36
N PRO A 278 2.14 -22.41 -6.06
CA PRO A 278 1.10 -21.88 -5.19
C PRO A 278 1.63 -21.73 -3.76
N GLY A 279 1.57 -20.52 -3.19
CA GLY A 279 2.07 -20.24 -1.86
C GLY A 279 3.53 -19.77 -1.82
N ILE A 280 4.05 -19.62 -0.61
CA ILE A 280 5.40 -19.07 -0.37
C ILE A 280 6.43 -20.19 -0.39
N ILE A 281 7.47 -20.03 -1.20
CA ILE A 281 8.72 -20.78 -1.08
C ILE A 281 9.84 -19.84 -0.64
N GLU A 282 10.81 -20.34 0.12
CA GLU A 282 11.90 -19.54 0.68
C GLU A 282 13.25 -20.24 0.53
N ALA A 283 14.31 -19.43 0.50
CA ALA A 283 15.71 -19.86 0.59
C ALA A 283 16.11 -21.00 -0.39
N PRO A 284 15.95 -20.84 -1.71
CA PRO A 284 16.39 -21.85 -2.66
C PRO A 284 17.93 -21.99 -2.63
N ASN A 285 18.42 -23.22 -2.43
CA ASN A 285 19.82 -23.59 -2.38
C ASN A 285 20.16 -24.60 -3.46
N TRP A 286 21.22 -24.36 -4.24
CA TRP A 286 21.72 -25.31 -5.22
C TRP A 286 22.37 -26.54 -4.58
N LEU A 287 22.06 -27.74 -5.09
CA LEU A 287 22.90 -28.91 -4.92
C LEU A 287 24.05 -28.91 -5.94
N ASN A 288 25.10 -29.67 -5.65
CA ASN A 288 26.30 -29.74 -6.48
C ASN A 288 26.10 -30.40 -7.85
N ASP A 289 24.93 -30.98 -8.10
CA ASP A 289 24.59 -31.58 -9.40
C ASP A 289 24.26 -30.53 -10.47
N GLY A 290 24.09 -29.27 -10.05
CA GLY A 290 23.74 -28.17 -10.95
C GLY A 290 22.32 -28.27 -11.56
N ASN A 291 21.48 -29.18 -11.07
CA ASN A 291 20.14 -29.44 -11.58
C ASN A 291 19.06 -29.48 -10.50
N THR A 292 19.46 -29.53 -9.24
CA THR A 292 18.52 -29.65 -8.11
C THR A 292 18.64 -28.45 -7.18
N LEU A 293 17.49 -27.88 -6.82
CA LEU A 293 17.35 -26.84 -5.80
C LEU A 293 16.61 -27.41 -4.59
N LEU A 294 17.08 -27.07 -3.38
CA LEU A 294 16.34 -27.26 -2.14
C LEU A 294 15.66 -25.96 -1.76
N TYR A 295 14.44 -26.00 -1.27
CA TYR A 295 13.72 -24.84 -0.77
C TYR A 295 12.81 -25.19 0.41
N ASN A 296 12.44 -24.19 1.20
CA ASN A 296 11.47 -24.30 2.29
C ASN A 296 10.08 -23.87 1.82
N ALA A 297 9.05 -24.61 2.21
CA ALA A 297 7.65 -24.22 2.10
C ALA A 297 6.84 -24.84 3.26
N ASP A 298 5.96 -24.08 3.90
CA ASP A 298 5.09 -24.55 4.99
C ASP A 298 5.80 -25.35 6.11
N GLY A 299 7.01 -24.91 6.47
CA GLY A 299 7.82 -25.54 7.51
C GLY A 299 8.46 -26.86 7.09
N LYS A 300 8.45 -27.22 5.82
CA LYS A 300 9.02 -28.43 5.26
C LYS A 300 10.08 -28.09 4.22
N ILE A 301 10.99 -29.02 3.97
CA ILE A 301 12.00 -28.91 2.94
C ILE A 301 11.57 -29.70 1.72
N TYR A 302 11.73 -29.10 0.56
CA TYR A 302 11.45 -29.70 -0.75
C TYR A 302 12.68 -29.65 -1.62
N ARG A 303 12.75 -30.57 -2.59
CA ARG A 303 13.69 -30.50 -3.70
C ARG A 303 12.95 -30.34 -5.02
N TYR A 304 13.51 -29.54 -5.89
CA TYR A 304 13.03 -29.30 -7.25
C TYR A 304 14.09 -29.71 -8.25
N GLU A 305 13.80 -30.68 -9.09
CA GLU A 305 14.67 -31.16 -10.19
C GLU A 305 14.30 -30.39 -11.47
N ILE A 306 15.20 -29.52 -11.94
CA ILE A 306 14.93 -28.56 -13.03
C ILE A 306 14.61 -29.27 -14.35
N ASP A 307 15.40 -30.26 -14.79
CA ASP A 307 15.25 -30.94 -16.04
C ASP A 307 14.00 -31.82 -16.14
N LYS A 308 13.41 -32.16 -14.99
CA LYS A 308 12.20 -32.96 -14.89
C LYS A 308 10.96 -32.18 -14.52
N ASP A 309 11.14 -30.90 -14.18
CA ASP A 309 10.07 -30.08 -13.61
C ASP A 309 9.35 -30.81 -12.46
N HIS A 310 10.13 -31.39 -11.54
CA HIS A 310 9.62 -32.30 -10.51
C HIS A 310 9.95 -31.84 -9.11
N VAL A 311 8.90 -31.77 -8.27
CA VAL A 311 8.97 -31.41 -6.85
C VAL A 311 8.79 -32.65 -5.99
N GLU A 312 9.65 -32.82 -4.98
CA GLU A 312 9.54 -33.88 -3.98
C GLU A 312 9.85 -33.33 -2.58
N GLN A 313 9.03 -33.73 -1.58
CA GLN A 313 9.31 -33.39 -0.20
C GLN A 313 10.50 -34.20 0.33
N VAL A 314 11.46 -33.54 0.97
CA VAL A 314 12.57 -34.21 1.68
C VAL A 314 12.08 -34.67 3.05
N ASP A 315 12.34 -35.94 3.37
CA ASP A 315 12.05 -36.48 4.71
C ASP A 315 13.09 -35.94 5.72
N THR A 316 12.65 -35.01 6.56
CA THR A 316 13.44 -34.39 7.63
C THR A 316 13.12 -34.98 9.01
N GLY A 317 12.39 -36.10 9.07
CA GLY A 317 11.98 -36.79 10.29
C GLY A 317 11.03 -35.90 11.14
N PHE A 318 11.42 -35.59 12.37
CA PHE A 318 10.63 -34.75 13.28
C PHE A 318 10.70 -33.24 12.98
N CYS A 319 11.62 -32.83 12.11
CA CYS A 319 11.78 -31.43 11.73
C CYS A 319 10.74 -31.02 10.67
N VAL A 320 9.51 -30.75 11.11
CA VAL A 320 8.35 -30.38 10.25
C VAL A 320 7.91 -28.93 10.41
N GLN A 321 8.67 -28.15 11.20
CA GLN A 321 8.53 -26.72 11.35
C GLN A 321 9.87 -26.04 11.11
N CYS A 322 10.47 -26.33 9.95
CA CYS A 322 11.70 -25.71 9.51
C CYS A 322 11.43 -24.24 9.12
N ASN A 323 12.38 -23.39 9.44
CA ASN A 323 12.45 -22.05 8.89
C ASN A 323 13.28 -22.06 7.58
N ASN A 324 13.61 -20.88 7.07
CA ASN A 324 14.39 -20.71 5.83
C ASN A 324 15.90 -20.99 5.99
N ASP A 325 16.37 -21.37 7.19
CA ASP A 325 17.77 -21.73 7.43
C ASP A 325 17.99 -23.22 7.13
N HIS A 326 18.34 -23.54 5.92
CA HIS A 326 18.74 -24.88 5.53
C HIS A 326 19.91 -24.84 4.55
N VAL A 327 20.93 -25.67 4.79
CA VAL A 327 22.16 -25.67 3.99
C VAL A 327 22.63 -27.10 3.74
N PRO A 328 22.80 -27.51 2.47
CA PRO A 328 23.41 -28.80 2.15
C PRO A 328 24.91 -28.78 2.45
N SER A 329 25.44 -29.94 2.86
CA SER A 329 26.90 -30.13 2.97
C SER A 329 27.55 -30.10 1.56
N PRO A 330 28.86 -29.76 1.49
CA PRO A 330 29.54 -29.69 0.19
C PRO A 330 29.53 -30.96 -0.65
N ASP A 331 29.28 -32.11 -0.05
CA ASP A 331 29.16 -33.40 -0.70
C ASP A 331 27.67 -33.84 -0.91
N ASN A 332 26.72 -33.00 -0.56
CA ASN A 332 25.26 -33.25 -0.59
C ASN A 332 24.80 -34.46 0.23
N GLN A 333 25.61 -34.96 1.18
CA GLN A 333 25.26 -36.11 2.01
C GLN A 333 24.49 -35.73 3.28
N LEU A 334 24.61 -34.50 3.71
CA LEU A 334 24.00 -33.97 4.93
C LEU A 334 23.23 -32.70 4.59
N LEU A 335 22.16 -32.45 5.32
CA LEU A 335 21.39 -31.22 5.28
C LEU A 335 21.31 -30.66 6.72
N ALA A 336 21.89 -29.49 6.94
CA ALA A 336 21.65 -28.73 8.17
C ALA A 336 20.31 -28.00 8.04
N VAL A 337 19.43 -28.14 9.03
CA VAL A 337 18.14 -27.43 9.10
C VAL A 337 17.97 -26.79 10.47
N SER A 338 17.33 -25.64 10.49
CA SER A 338 16.83 -25.04 11.70
C SER A 338 15.32 -25.31 11.79
N CYS A 339 14.88 -25.90 12.87
CA CYS A 339 13.45 -26.17 13.07
C CYS A 339 13.03 -25.94 14.52
N MET A 340 11.77 -25.61 14.72
CA MET A 340 11.16 -25.50 16.03
C MET A 340 10.64 -26.88 16.44
N PRO A 341 11.12 -27.46 17.58
CA PRO A 341 10.59 -28.73 18.05
C PRO A 341 9.10 -28.62 18.40
N PRO A 342 8.30 -29.66 18.14
CA PRO A 342 6.85 -29.64 18.45
C PRO A 342 6.51 -29.35 19.91
N GLU A 343 7.43 -29.61 20.80
CA GLU A 343 7.27 -29.44 22.26
C GLU A 343 7.43 -27.97 22.75
N LEU A 344 7.93 -27.07 21.89
CA LEU A 344 8.14 -25.65 22.20
C LEU A 344 7.11 -24.71 21.59
N THR A 345 5.99 -25.21 21.06
CA THR A 345 4.93 -24.39 20.46
C THR A 345 3.98 -23.76 21.48
N ASP A 346 4.25 -23.89 22.78
CA ASP A 346 3.44 -23.31 23.88
C ASP A 346 3.79 -21.84 24.22
N GLY A 347 4.68 -21.22 23.48
CA GLY A 347 4.98 -19.78 23.61
C GLY A 347 5.83 -19.40 24.82
N THR A 348 6.50 -20.35 25.45
CA THR A 348 7.48 -20.07 26.51
C THR A 348 8.88 -19.91 25.90
N TYR A 349 9.31 -18.66 25.69
CA TYR A 349 10.70 -18.24 25.57
C TYR A 349 11.13 -17.53 26.85
#